data_d0c2e386b6ff661e18814834ab02f536
#
_entry.id   d0c2e386b6ff661e18814834ab02f536
#
_cell.length_a   1.000
_cell.length_b   1.000
_cell.length_c   1.000
_cell.angle_alpha   90.00
_cell.angle_beta   90.00
_cell.angle_gamma   90.00
#
_symmetry.space_group_name_H-M   'P 1'
#
loop_
_entity.id
_entity.type
_entity.pdbx_description
1 polymer ?
#
loop_
_entity_poly.entity_id
_entity_poly.type
_entity_poly.pdbx_seq_one_letter_code
_entity_poly.pdbx_strand_id
1 'polypeptide(L)'
;HLSLRRQRQMCIRDSKKYAEKFISIIDQARKNRDTVGGIISCVITGCPVGIGEPIFGKLHAELGKAMLSINAVKGFEYGSGFKGSEMYGSEHNDQFEIKGDKIKTKSNYSGGIQGGISNGEDIYFNVAFKPVSTIMKDQDSVDSENKSVTVKGKGRHDPCVVPRAVPIVEAMAANVLVDLYLQSKK
;
A
#
# COMPACT_ATOMS: atom_id res chain seq x y z
N HIS A 1 -20.01 3.50 8.46
CA HIS A 1 -19.85 3.15 7.03
C HIS A 1 -18.63 3.87 6.50
N LEU A 2 -17.47 3.19 6.50
CA LEU A 2 -16.26 3.62 5.84
C LEU A 2 -16.53 3.73 4.33
N SER A 3 -16.47 4.94 3.78
CA SER A 3 -16.77 5.21 2.36
C SER A 3 -15.61 4.81 1.44
N LEU A 4 -15.23 3.55 1.45
CA LEU A 4 -14.22 2.98 0.54
C LEU A 4 -14.63 3.06 -0.94
N ARG A 5 -15.94 3.18 -1.23
CA ARG A 5 -16.45 3.31 -2.61
C ARG A 5 -16.10 4.63 -3.29
N ARG A 6 -15.93 5.74 -2.55
CA ARG A 6 -15.61 7.04 -3.16
C ARG A 6 -14.17 7.12 -3.66
N GLN A 7 -13.23 6.44 -3.01
CA GLN A 7 -11.81 6.47 -3.40
C GLN A 7 -11.52 5.67 -4.68
N ARG A 8 -12.21 4.53 -4.90
CA ARG A 8 -12.10 3.80 -6.18
C ARG A 8 -12.41 4.66 -7.40
N GLN A 9 -13.30 5.63 -7.25
CA GLN A 9 -13.65 6.55 -8.34
C GLN A 9 -12.68 7.73 -8.46
N MET A 10 -12.01 8.17 -7.37
CA MET A 10 -11.10 9.32 -7.42
C MET A 10 -9.81 9.02 -8.19
N CYS A 11 -9.12 7.90 -7.94
CA CYS A 11 -7.87 7.60 -8.63
C CYS A 11 -8.03 7.37 -10.15
N ILE A 12 -9.19 6.87 -10.59
CA ILE A 12 -9.49 6.66 -12.03
C ILE A 12 -10.12 7.93 -12.64
N ARG A 13 -10.83 8.73 -11.86
CA ARG A 13 -11.66 9.84 -12.36
C ARG A 13 -10.89 11.15 -12.53
N ASP A 14 -9.89 11.43 -11.67
CA ASP A 14 -9.21 12.73 -11.68
C ASP A 14 -8.03 12.80 -12.64
N SER A 15 -7.67 11.71 -13.31
CA SER A 15 -6.60 11.76 -14.30
C SER A 15 -6.72 10.68 -15.37
N LYS A 16 -7.65 10.90 -16.30
CA LYS A 16 -7.75 10.11 -17.55
C LYS A 16 -6.36 9.93 -18.21
N LYS A 17 -5.55 10.98 -18.18
CA LYS A 17 -4.18 10.99 -18.70
C LYS A 17 -3.25 9.98 -18.00
N TYR A 18 -3.37 9.82 -16.67
CA TYR A 18 -2.55 8.84 -15.93
C TYR A 18 -3.09 7.42 -16.12
N ALA A 19 -4.41 7.24 -16.17
CA ALA A 19 -5.01 5.94 -16.48
C ALA A 19 -4.56 5.44 -17.86
N GLU A 20 -4.57 6.30 -18.88
CA GLU A 20 -4.08 5.99 -20.23
C GLU A 20 -2.58 5.60 -20.23
N LYS A 21 -1.74 6.30 -19.45
CA LYS A 21 -0.33 5.93 -19.29
C LYS A 21 -0.15 4.56 -18.65
N PHE A 22 -0.90 4.24 -17.57
CA PHE A 22 -0.83 2.93 -16.93
C PHE A 22 -1.27 1.81 -17.90
N ILE A 23 -2.37 2.01 -18.62
CA ILE A 23 -2.83 1.05 -19.62
C ILE A 23 -1.75 0.85 -20.69
N SER A 24 -1.15 1.93 -21.18
CA SER A 24 -0.07 1.87 -22.18
C SER A 24 1.13 1.06 -21.70
N ILE A 25 1.59 1.29 -20.46
CA ILE A 25 2.71 0.55 -19.85
C ILE A 25 2.39 -0.93 -19.73
N ILE A 26 1.18 -1.27 -19.25
CA ILE A 26 0.73 -2.66 -19.09
C ILE A 26 0.62 -3.35 -20.47
N ASP A 27 0.08 -2.67 -21.47
CA ASP A 27 -0.02 -3.21 -22.83
C ASP A 27 1.35 -3.38 -23.49
N GLN A 28 2.28 -2.46 -23.23
CA GLN A 28 3.67 -2.61 -23.69
C GLN A 28 4.34 -3.85 -23.06
N ALA A 29 4.18 -4.04 -21.73
CA ALA A 29 4.68 -5.22 -21.05
C ALA A 29 4.08 -6.51 -21.66
N ARG A 30 2.75 -6.53 -21.89
CA ARG A 30 2.06 -7.65 -22.53
C ARG A 30 2.63 -7.97 -23.91
N LYS A 31 2.82 -6.94 -24.77
CA LYS A 31 3.41 -7.09 -26.11
C LYS A 31 4.84 -7.65 -26.05
N ASN A 32 5.59 -7.23 -25.05
CA ASN A 32 6.97 -7.68 -24.83
C ASN A 32 7.05 -9.05 -24.13
N ARG A 33 5.91 -9.71 -23.86
CA ARG A 33 5.83 -10.98 -23.10
C ARG A 33 6.46 -10.87 -21.71
N ASP A 34 6.35 -9.72 -21.08
CA ASP A 34 6.95 -9.35 -19.80
C ASP A 34 5.90 -8.88 -18.81
N THR A 35 6.33 -8.53 -17.60
CA THR A 35 5.47 -8.06 -16.51
C THR A 35 6.01 -6.78 -15.90
N VAL A 36 5.12 -6.00 -15.30
CA VAL A 36 5.47 -4.79 -14.54
C VAL A 36 4.86 -4.85 -13.15
N GLY A 37 5.55 -4.27 -12.19
CA GLY A 37 5.05 -4.00 -10.85
C GLY A 37 4.38 -2.64 -10.74
N GLY A 38 4.22 -2.16 -9.53
CA GLY A 38 3.70 -0.83 -9.25
C GLY A 38 3.48 -0.60 -7.77
N ILE A 39 2.95 0.58 -7.46
CA ILE A 39 2.65 1.00 -6.09
C ILE A 39 1.16 1.21 -5.96
N ILE A 40 0.58 0.74 -4.85
CA ILE A 40 -0.79 1.04 -4.43
C ILE A 40 -0.70 1.99 -3.25
N SER A 41 -1.29 3.17 -3.41
CA SER A 41 -1.52 4.10 -2.30
C SER A 41 -2.89 3.84 -1.70
N CYS A 42 -2.95 3.67 -0.40
CA CYS A 42 -4.18 3.49 0.36
C CYS A 42 -4.36 4.66 1.31
N VAL A 43 -5.58 5.19 1.38
CA VAL A 43 -5.97 6.23 2.33
C VAL A 43 -7.18 5.75 3.12
N ILE A 44 -7.09 5.85 4.44
CA ILE A 44 -8.16 5.49 5.37
C ILE A 44 -8.64 6.78 6.03
N THR A 45 -9.90 7.11 5.82
CA THR A 45 -10.53 8.32 6.39
C THR A 45 -11.46 7.96 7.53
N GLY A 46 -11.57 8.86 8.51
CA GLY A 46 -12.51 8.71 9.61
C GLY A 46 -12.11 7.65 10.64
N CYS A 47 -10.83 7.29 10.72
CA CYS A 47 -10.33 6.43 11.78
C CYS A 47 -10.43 7.17 13.12
N PRO A 48 -11.05 6.56 14.17
CA PRO A 48 -11.10 7.16 15.49
C PRO A 48 -9.70 7.37 16.08
N VAL A 49 -9.55 8.35 16.98
CA VAL A 49 -8.35 8.50 17.80
C VAL A 49 -8.24 7.30 18.75
N GLY A 50 -7.01 6.80 18.98
CA GLY A 50 -6.76 5.79 20.00
C GLY A 50 -6.77 4.34 19.50
N ILE A 51 -6.71 4.11 18.20
CA ILE A 51 -6.62 2.76 17.62
C ILE A 51 -5.16 2.34 17.50
N GLY A 52 -4.82 1.19 18.08
CA GLY A 52 -3.46 0.67 18.19
C GLY A 52 -2.88 0.78 19.59
N GLU A 53 -1.72 0.17 19.79
CA GLU A 53 -1.05 0.08 21.09
C GLU A 53 0.36 0.73 21.06
N PRO A 54 0.90 1.23 22.20
CA PRO A 54 2.15 2.02 22.18
C PRO A 54 3.42 1.18 21.98
N ILE A 55 3.45 -0.09 22.37
CA ILE A 55 4.65 -0.94 22.31
C ILE A 55 4.45 -2.11 21.34
N PHE A 56 3.56 -3.03 21.67
CA PHE A 56 3.18 -4.16 20.82
C PHE A 56 1.78 -3.91 20.23
N GLY A 57 1.53 -4.33 18.98
CA GLY A 57 0.26 -4.05 18.32
C GLY A 57 0.14 -2.60 17.81
N LYS A 58 1.27 -1.95 17.53
CA LYS A 58 1.28 -0.62 16.89
C LYS A 58 0.53 -0.66 15.57
N LEU A 59 -0.38 0.28 15.37
CA LEU A 59 -1.23 0.30 14.17
C LEU A 59 -0.43 0.23 12.86
N HIS A 60 0.65 1.01 12.72
CA HIS A 60 1.49 0.95 11.53
C HIS A 60 2.23 -0.37 11.37
N ALA A 61 2.60 -1.03 12.49
CA ALA A 61 3.27 -2.32 12.44
C ALA A 61 2.30 -3.43 11.99
N GLU A 62 1.08 -3.44 12.50
CA GLU A 62 0.06 -4.40 12.09
C GLU A 62 -0.38 -4.18 10.63
N LEU A 63 -0.52 -2.91 10.20
CA LEU A 63 -0.74 -2.60 8.77
C LEU A 63 0.42 -3.10 7.91
N GLY A 64 1.67 -2.83 8.30
CA GLY A 64 2.85 -3.29 7.57
C GLY A 64 2.94 -4.80 7.49
N LYS A 65 2.70 -5.50 8.59
CA LYS A 65 2.64 -6.98 8.64
C LYS A 65 1.56 -7.54 7.70
N ALA A 66 0.36 -6.95 7.73
CA ALA A 66 -0.73 -7.35 6.85
C ALA A 66 -0.38 -7.13 5.37
N MET A 67 0.16 -5.95 5.02
CA MET A 67 0.54 -5.64 3.64
C MET A 67 1.69 -6.51 3.13
N LEU A 68 2.72 -6.75 3.95
CA LEU A 68 3.86 -7.59 3.60
C LEU A 68 3.50 -9.08 3.50
N SER A 69 2.37 -9.51 4.06
CA SER A 69 1.85 -10.87 3.88
C SER A 69 1.18 -11.09 2.52
N ILE A 70 0.87 -10.03 1.78
CA ILE A 70 0.28 -10.13 0.44
C ILE A 70 1.36 -10.58 -0.55
N ASN A 71 1.04 -11.57 -1.37
CA ASN A 71 1.96 -12.07 -2.39
C ASN A 71 2.44 -10.95 -3.32
N ALA A 72 3.72 -10.99 -3.70
CA ALA A 72 4.41 -10.02 -4.55
C ALA A 72 4.68 -8.64 -3.90
N VAL A 73 4.25 -8.37 -2.69
CA VAL A 73 4.63 -7.16 -1.95
C VAL A 73 6.12 -7.23 -1.60
N LYS A 74 6.83 -6.11 -1.78
CA LYS A 74 8.25 -5.93 -1.51
C LYS A 74 8.56 -4.69 -0.67
N GLY A 75 7.58 -3.83 -0.44
CA GLY A 75 7.77 -2.64 0.37
C GLY A 75 6.47 -2.12 0.92
N PHE A 76 6.58 -1.47 2.07
CA PHE A 76 5.52 -0.76 2.76
C PHE A 76 6.12 0.51 3.35
N GLU A 77 5.45 1.62 3.17
CA GLU A 77 5.75 2.88 3.84
C GLU A 77 4.45 3.57 4.22
N TYR A 78 4.45 4.33 5.32
CA TYR A 78 3.29 5.09 5.76
C TYR A 78 3.68 6.54 6.09
N GLY A 79 2.73 7.45 6.01
CA GLY A 79 2.99 8.87 6.19
C GLY A 79 4.03 9.36 5.18
N SER A 80 4.97 10.16 5.65
CA SER A 80 6.09 10.67 4.84
C SER A 80 7.04 9.58 4.32
N GLY A 81 6.98 8.36 4.90
CA GLY A 81 7.79 7.22 4.47
C GLY A 81 9.27 7.54 4.43
N PHE A 82 9.96 7.09 3.37
CA PHE A 82 11.39 7.34 3.20
C PHE A 82 11.74 8.82 3.06
N LYS A 83 10.83 9.66 2.52
CA LYS A 83 11.07 11.11 2.44
C LYS A 83 11.21 11.78 3.80
N GLY A 84 10.57 11.24 4.83
CA GLY A 84 10.71 11.74 6.19
C GLY A 84 12.15 11.69 6.72
N SER A 85 12.97 10.74 6.23
CA SER A 85 14.39 10.64 6.61
C SER A 85 15.27 11.75 6.06
N GLU A 86 14.81 12.52 5.08
CA GLU A 86 15.49 13.64 4.46
C GLU A 86 15.12 14.99 5.10
N MET A 87 14.14 14.98 6.03
CA MET A 87 13.58 16.18 6.66
C MET A 87 14.21 16.45 8.03
N TYR A 88 14.30 17.72 8.39
CA TYR A 88 14.60 18.10 9.77
C TYR A 88 13.38 17.84 10.67
N GLY A 89 13.62 17.51 11.97
CA GLY A 89 12.55 17.24 12.91
C GLY A 89 11.57 18.41 13.06
N SER A 90 12.04 19.65 12.98
CA SER A 90 11.20 20.85 13.01
C SER A 90 10.24 20.97 11.82
N GLU A 91 10.62 20.41 10.67
CA GLU A 91 9.80 20.38 9.46
C GLU A 91 8.82 19.21 9.47
N HIS A 92 9.29 18.06 9.96
CA HIS A 92 8.51 16.82 10.00
C HIS A 92 7.44 16.78 11.08
N ASN A 93 7.62 17.54 12.18
CA ASN A 93 6.68 17.53 13.29
C ASN A 93 5.30 18.05 12.87
N ASP A 94 4.28 17.21 13.07
CA ASP A 94 2.88 17.56 12.85
C ASP A 94 2.35 18.36 14.06
N GLN A 95 2.47 19.70 13.97
CA GLN A 95 1.99 20.59 15.04
C GLN A 95 0.47 20.54 15.16
N PHE A 96 -0.03 20.45 16.40
CA PHE A 96 -1.44 20.49 16.67
C PHE A 96 -2.04 21.88 16.49
N GLU A 97 -3.28 21.94 16.01
CA GLU A 97 -4.09 23.14 15.91
C GLU A 97 -5.55 22.85 16.32
N ILE A 98 -6.26 23.89 16.70
CA ILE A 98 -7.71 23.81 16.93
C ILE A 98 -8.41 24.23 15.63
N LYS A 99 -9.23 23.33 15.07
CA LYS A 99 -10.02 23.60 13.87
C LYS A 99 -11.50 23.37 14.15
N GLY A 100 -12.23 24.47 14.43
CA GLY A 100 -13.57 24.40 14.99
C GLY A 100 -13.50 23.76 16.39
N ASP A 101 -14.31 22.75 16.63
CA ASP A 101 -14.36 22.02 17.93
C ASP A 101 -13.44 20.78 17.97
N LYS A 102 -12.53 20.65 17.00
CA LYS A 102 -11.66 19.48 16.89
C LYS A 102 -10.20 19.85 16.94
N ILE A 103 -9.42 18.98 17.60
CA ILE A 103 -7.97 19.02 17.54
C ILE A 103 -7.56 18.33 16.25
N LYS A 104 -6.73 19.01 15.45
CA LYS A 104 -6.18 18.56 14.19
C LYS A 104 -4.68 18.80 14.15
N THR A 105 -4.02 18.31 13.12
CA THR A 105 -2.62 18.66 12.84
C THR A 105 -2.53 19.57 11.62
N LYS A 106 -1.54 20.48 11.60
CA LYS A 106 -1.28 21.41 10.47
C LYS A 106 -0.75 20.68 9.24
N SER A 107 0.00 19.61 9.48
CA SER A 107 0.54 18.69 8.49
C SER A 107 0.19 17.25 8.89
N ASN A 108 0.45 16.29 8.05
CA ASN A 108 0.19 14.88 8.37
C ASN A 108 1.33 13.98 7.89
N TYR A 109 2.57 14.37 8.18
CA TYR A 109 3.76 13.58 7.84
C TYR A 109 3.81 12.24 8.56
N SER A 110 3.21 12.17 9.77
CA SER A 110 3.05 10.93 10.54
C SER A 110 2.07 9.94 9.90
N GLY A 111 1.31 10.37 8.88
CA GLY A 111 0.32 9.52 8.22
C GLY A 111 -0.82 9.07 9.12
N GLY A 112 -1.32 9.94 10.00
CA GLY A 112 -2.43 9.66 10.90
C GLY A 112 -2.09 8.76 12.10
N ILE A 113 -0.81 8.39 12.28
CA ILE A 113 -0.36 7.46 13.33
C ILE A 113 0.84 8.06 14.07
N GLN A 114 0.66 8.33 15.34
CA GLN A 114 1.72 8.84 16.23
C GLN A 114 1.92 7.88 17.41
N GLY A 115 3.16 7.52 17.71
CA GLY A 115 3.48 6.57 18.78
C GLY A 115 2.93 5.15 18.58
N GLY A 116 2.41 4.83 17.40
CA GLY A 116 1.75 3.56 17.09
C GLY A 116 0.22 3.60 17.18
N ILE A 117 -0.34 4.78 17.48
CA ILE A 117 -1.76 4.99 17.77
C ILE A 117 -2.33 6.01 16.79
N SER A 118 -3.55 5.80 16.31
CA SER A 118 -4.25 6.75 15.43
C SER A 118 -4.53 8.07 16.14
N ASN A 119 -4.30 9.19 15.44
CA ASN A 119 -4.49 10.55 15.96
C ASN A 119 -5.74 11.25 15.41
N GLY A 120 -6.57 10.56 14.62
CA GLY A 120 -7.80 11.09 14.04
C GLY A 120 -7.63 11.83 12.70
N GLU A 121 -6.40 11.91 12.19
CA GLU A 121 -6.14 12.32 10.82
C GLU A 121 -6.28 11.15 9.84
N ASP A 122 -6.29 11.44 8.53
CA ASP A 122 -6.31 10.41 7.52
C ASP A 122 -5.04 9.56 7.60
N ILE A 123 -5.21 8.24 7.64
CA ILE A 123 -4.09 7.31 7.59
C ILE A 123 -3.80 7.01 6.13
N TYR A 124 -2.56 7.20 5.71
CA TYR A 124 -2.15 6.87 4.35
C TYR A 124 -0.83 6.10 4.31
N PHE A 125 -0.75 5.18 3.36
CA PHE A 125 0.42 4.33 3.17
C PHE A 125 0.54 3.88 1.71
N ASN A 126 1.74 3.45 1.34
CA ASN A 126 2.08 2.91 0.04
C ASN A 126 2.54 1.46 0.15
N VAL A 127 2.11 0.64 -0.81
CA VAL A 127 2.48 -0.78 -0.91
C VAL A 127 3.11 -1.04 -2.26
N ALA A 128 4.37 -1.45 -2.28
CA ALA A 128 5.11 -1.72 -3.50
C ALA A 128 5.02 -3.20 -3.89
N PHE A 129 4.55 -3.45 -5.11
CA PHE A 129 4.44 -4.77 -5.71
C PHE A 129 5.52 -4.99 -6.75
N LYS A 130 6.26 -6.09 -6.64
CA LYS A 130 7.21 -6.48 -7.69
C LYS A 130 6.48 -6.93 -8.95
N PRO A 131 7.14 -6.92 -10.13
CA PRO A 131 6.65 -7.63 -11.30
C PRO A 131 6.43 -9.11 -11.01
N VAL A 132 5.43 -9.71 -11.66
CA VAL A 132 5.20 -11.16 -11.54
C VAL A 132 6.37 -11.90 -12.17
N SER A 133 6.88 -12.92 -11.47
CA SER A 133 8.06 -13.68 -11.93
C SER A 133 7.76 -14.62 -13.11
N THR A 134 6.50 -14.99 -13.29
CA THR A 134 6.06 -15.81 -14.44
C THR A 134 5.90 -14.95 -15.67
N ILE A 135 6.89 -14.98 -16.55
CA ILE A 135 6.90 -14.26 -17.83
C ILE A 135 6.82 -15.24 -19.00
N MET A 136 6.40 -14.74 -20.17
CA MET A 136 6.28 -15.53 -21.40
C MET A 136 7.59 -15.56 -22.20
N LYS A 137 8.73 -15.42 -21.52
CA LYS A 137 10.08 -15.52 -22.08
C LYS A 137 10.76 -16.76 -21.54
N ASP A 138 11.67 -17.32 -22.32
CA ASP A 138 12.52 -18.39 -21.84
C ASP A 138 13.44 -17.86 -20.74
N GLN A 139 13.62 -18.65 -19.69
CA GLN A 139 14.42 -18.29 -18.52
C GLN A 139 15.39 -19.43 -18.17
N ASP A 140 16.62 -19.06 -17.88
CA ASP A 140 17.60 -20.02 -17.40
C ASP A 140 17.27 -20.46 -15.98
N SER A 141 17.44 -21.75 -15.71
CA SER A 141 17.17 -22.38 -14.44
C SER A 141 18.10 -23.59 -14.24
N VAL A 142 17.92 -24.29 -13.14
CA VAL A 142 18.59 -25.54 -12.83
C VAL A 142 17.57 -26.61 -12.45
N ASP A 143 17.84 -27.85 -12.82
CA ASP A 143 17.02 -29.00 -12.41
C ASP A 143 17.46 -29.55 -11.02
N SER A 144 16.78 -30.60 -10.57
CA SER A 144 17.10 -31.28 -9.30
C SER A 144 18.44 -31.97 -9.26
N GLU A 145 19.08 -32.17 -10.43
CA GLU A 145 20.40 -32.75 -10.59
C GLU A 145 21.52 -31.69 -10.73
N ASN A 146 21.21 -30.40 -10.47
CA ASN A 146 22.11 -29.25 -10.63
C ASN A 146 22.60 -29.03 -12.06
N LYS A 147 21.81 -29.42 -13.07
CA LYS A 147 22.09 -29.16 -14.48
C LYS A 147 21.36 -27.91 -14.96
N SER A 148 22.02 -27.11 -15.79
CA SER A 148 21.40 -25.96 -16.43
C SER A 148 20.28 -26.40 -17.38
N VAL A 149 19.10 -25.77 -17.22
CA VAL A 149 17.93 -26.01 -18.06
C VAL A 149 17.29 -24.68 -18.43
N THR A 150 16.58 -24.65 -19.56
CA THR A 150 15.78 -23.49 -19.96
C THR A 150 14.31 -23.78 -19.72
N VAL A 151 13.69 -22.98 -18.83
CA VAL A 151 12.25 -23.04 -18.57
C VAL A 151 11.52 -22.16 -19.59
N LYS A 152 10.62 -22.77 -20.35
CA LYS A 152 9.81 -22.06 -21.32
C LYS A 152 8.55 -21.51 -20.67
N GLY A 153 8.33 -20.20 -20.79
CA GLY A 153 7.11 -19.56 -20.33
C GLY A 153 5.90 -20.03 -21.12
N LYS A 154 4.97 -20.75 -20.47
CA LYS A 154 3.73 -21.24 -21.06
C LYS A 154 2.53 -20.86 -20.20
N GLY A 155 1.39 -20.61 -20.82
CA GLY A 155 0.13 -20.36 -20.12
C GLY A 155 -0.28 -18.89 -20.12
N ARG A 156 -1.38 -18.58 -19.42
CA ARG A 156 -1.90 -17.23 -19.27
C ARG A 156 -1.27 -16.55 -18.06
N HIS A 157 -0.59 -15.45 -18.28
CA HIS A 157 0.02 -14.65 -17.22
C HIS A 157 -0.52 -13.22 -17.25
N ASP A 158 -0.67 -12.62 -16.08
CA ASP A 158 -1.06 -11.21 -15.97
C ASP A 158 0.18 -10.33 -16.16
N PRO A 159 0.15 -9.38 -17.10
CA PRO A 159 1.25 -8.43 -17.31
C PRO A 159 1.45 -7.48 -16.11
N CYS A 160 0.43 -7.32 -15.26
CA CYS A 160 0.48 -6.52 -14.05
C CYS A 160 -0.56 -7.02 -13.03
N VAL A 161 -0.14 -7.28 -11.80
CA VAL A 161 -1.04 -7.72 -10.71
C VAL A 161 -1.68 -6.57 -9.93
N VAL A 162 -1.14 -5.36 -10.06
CA VAL A 162 -1.54 -4.19 -9.26
C VAL A 162 -3.05 -3.92 -9.30
N PRO A 163 -3.74 -3.94 -10.46
CA PRO A 163 -5.18 -3.72 -10.50
C PRO A 163 -6.00 -4.75 -9.69
N ARG A 164 -5.51 -5.98 -9.60
CA ARG A 164 -6.15 -7.03 -8.79
C ARG A 164 -5.80 -6.97 -7.32
N ALA A 165 -4.65 -6.39 -6.99
CA ALA A 165 -4.18 -6.24 -5.63
C ALA A 165 -4.91 -5.10 -4.88
N VAL A 166 -5.48 -4.11 -5.56
CA VAL A 166 -6.21 -2.99 -4.93
C VAL A 166 -7.26 -3.48 -3.92
N PRO A 167 -8.24 -4.33 -4.28
CA PRO A 167 -9.24 -4.79 -3.33
C PRO A 167 -8.64 -5.66 -2.21
N ILE A 168 -7.50 -6.30 -2.43
CA ILE A 168 -6.81 -7.08 -1.40
C ILE A 168 -6.19 -6.15 -0.36
N VAL A 169 -5.51 -5.09 -0.79
CA VAL A 169 -4.95 -4.06 0.10
C VAL A 169 -6.06 -3.41 0.93
N GLU A 170 -7.18 -3.04 0.30
CA GLU A 170 -8.35 -2.48 0.99
C GLU A 170 -8.90 -3.44 2.06
N ALA A 171 -9.10 -4.71 1.71
CA ALA A 171 -9.63 -5.72 2.63
C ALA A 171 -8.68 -5.99 3.80
N MET A 172 -7.38 -6.10 3.55
CA MET A 172 -6.38 -6.31 4.59
C MET A 172 -6.29 -5.12 5.54
N ALA A 173 -6.33 -3.88 5.03
CA ALA A 173 -6.38 -2.68 5.84
C ALA A 173 -7.64 -2.64 6.73
N ALA A 174 -8.80 -2.97 6.16
CA ALA A 174 -10.06 -3.01 6.90
C ALA A 174 -10.02 -4.07 8.01
N ASN A 175 -9.47 -5.26 7.75
CA ASN A 175 -9.34 -6.32 8.75
C ASN A 175 -8.48 -5.88 9.95
N VAL A 176 -7.31 -5.27 9.69
CA VAL A 176 -6.44 -4.74 10.76
C VAL A 176 -7.16 -3.70 11.60
N LEU A 177 -7.84 -2.75 10.94
CA LEU A 177 -8.57 -1.70 11.66
C LEU A 177 -9.72 -2.23 12.50
N VAL A 178 -10.49 -3.17 11.98
CA VAL A 178 -11.61 -3.78 12.71
C VAL A 178 -11.09 -4.56 13.92
N ASP A 179 -10.03 -5.33 13.75
CA ASP A 179 -9.43 -6.10 14.85
C ASP A 179 -8.94 -5.18 15.98
N LEU A 180 -8.12 -4.18 15.67
CA LEU A 180 -7.63 -3.21 16.65
C LEU A 180 -8.76 -2.36 17.28
N TYR A 181 -9.79 -2.01 16.48
CA TYR A 181 -10.96 -1.31 16.99
C TYR A 181 -11.74 -2.16 18.01
N LEU A 182 -11.93 -3.44 17.74
CA LEU A 182 -12.60 -4.35 18.67
C LEU A 182 -11.77 -4.55 19.95
N GLN A 183 -10.45 -4.61 19.83
CA GLN A 183 -9.54 -4.67 20.99
C GLN A 183 -9.62 -3.40 21.86
N SER A 184 -9.76 -2.22 21.24
CA SER A 184 -9.87 -0.94 21.95
C SER A 184 -11.19 -0.76 22.73
N LYS A 185 -12.16 -1.67 22.60
CA LYS A 185 -13.45 -1.65 23.30
C LYS A 185 -13.46 -2.49 24.58
N LYS A 186 -12.37 -3.19 24.87
CA LYS A 186 -12.18 -3.93 26.12
C LYS A 186 -11.64 -3.00 27.19
#